data_722411258dc82cf5ea50d6177c5a2e16
#
_entry.id   722411258dc82cf5ea50d6177c5a2e16
#
_cell.length_a   1.000
_cell.length_b   1.000
_cell.length_c   1.000
_cell.angle_alpha   90.00
_cell.angle_beta   90.00
_cell.angle_gamma   90.00
#
_symmetry.space_group_name_H-M   'P 1'
#
loop_
_entity.id
_entity.type
_entity.pdbx_description
1 polymer ?
#
loop_
_entity_poly.entity_id
_entity_poly.type
_entity_poly.pdbx_seq_one_letter_code
_entity_poly.pdbx_strand_id
1 'polypeptide(L)'
;MIKSIPSISSEVDEEKIFKIINENFSQLAPAYYTLVTHWLINAYKVHKGIDKFIILIYLINKDFIFYRKNGLIVDYDTFYKDKSLEIPKINISDIAKDLLIPKENVRRKISELEEKGIIKRRGKKIFIERSGFIQSKTNVTLNDFSILVSKFSEVLKDKKITDKSFDTEEISKSIKENFSFCWYQFYKFIFIFTNSWKAGTKTQDLETICVGLIVLINTVQNRNFKNKN
;
A
#
# COMPACT_ATOMS: atom_id res chain seq x y z
N MET A 1 16.81 5.16 11.82
CA MET A 1 17.78 6.13 11.20
C MET A 1 17.04 7.02 10.22
N ILE A 2 17.43 8.29 10.06
CA ILE A 2 16.87 9.21 9.06
C ILE A 2 17.96 9.47 8.01
N LYS A 3 17.61 9.30 6.73
CA LYS A 3 18.52 9.49 5.59
C LYS A 3 17.94 10.51 4.61
N SER A 4 18.77 11.06 3.71
CA SER A 4 18.31 11.87 2.59
C SER A 4 17.84 10.97 1.43
N ILE A 5 16.84 11.43 0.67
CA ILE A 5 16.39 10.76 -0.54
C ILE A 5 17.45 10.93 -1.64
N PRO A 6 17.96 9.83 -2.23
CA PRO A 6 18.86 9.93 -3.37
C PRO A 6 18.12 10.48 -4.60
N SER A 7 18.85 11.16 -5.48
CA SER A 7 18.30 11.61 -6.76
C SER A 7 18.26 10.43 -7.73
N ILE A 8 17.08 9.82 -7.88
CA ILE A 8 16.84 8.68 -8.77
C ILE A 8 16.01 9.03 -10.01
N SER A 9 15.56 10.27 -10.12
CA SER A 9 14.63 10.70 -11.16
C SER A 9 15.20 10.63 -12.59
N SER A 10 16.52 10.67 -12.74
CA SER A 10 17.20 10.54 -14.02
C SER A 10 17.48 9.09 -14.45
N GLU A 11 17.26 8.12 -13.54
CA GLU A 11 17.61 6.72 -13.76
C GLU A 11 16.38 5.85 -14.11
N VAL A 12 15.17 6.39 -13.95
CA VAL A 12 13.92 5.65 -14.17
C VAL A 12 13.16 6.24 -15.36
N ASP A 13 13.05 5.45 -16.42
CA ASP A 13 12.19 5.70 -17.56
C ASP A 13 10.83 5.00 -17.32
N GLU A 14 9.80 5.79 -16.99
CA GLU A 14 8.47 5.27 -16.65
C GLU A 14 7.83 4.51 -17.82
N GLU A 15 7.96 4.97 -19.06
CA GLU A 15 7.38 4.31 -20.24
C GLU A 15 8.05 2.96 -20.50
N LYS A 16 9.38 2.93 -20.40
CA LYS A 16 10.14 1.68 -20.52
C LYS A 16 9.76 0.66 -19.45
N ILE A 17 9.65 1.10 -18.19
CA ILE A 17 9.24 0.22 -17.08
C ILE A 17 7.81 -0.28 -17.29
N PHE A 18 6.88 0.59 -17.69
CA PHE A 18 5.50 0.20 -17.98
C PHE A 18 5.41 -0.86 -19.07
N LYS A 19 6.16 -0.69 -20.17
CA LYS A 19 6.24 -1.68 -21.25
C LYS A 19 6.76 -3.02 -20.75
N ILE A 20 7.82 -3.04 -19.94
CA ILE A 20 8.38 -4.26 -19.35
C ILE A 20 7.36 -4.98 -18.48
N ILE A 21 6.64 -4.25 -17.61
CA ILE A 21 5.59 -4.82 -16.77
C ILE A 21 4.50 -5.46 -17.63
N ASN A 22 4.01 -4.76 -18.66
CA ASN A 22 2.95 -5.28 -19.53
C ASN A 22 3.39 -6.54 -20.29
N GLU A 23 4.59 -6.55 -20.86
CA GLU A 23 5.11 -7.70 -21.59
C GLU A 23 5.32 -8.93 -20.70
N ASN A 24 5.56 -8.74 -19.41
CA ASN A 24 5.84 -9.80 -18.44
C ASN A 24 4.75 -9.93 -17.37
N PHE A 25 3.56 -9.39 -17.63
CA PHE A 25 2.49 -9.35 -16.65
C PHE A 25 2.06 -10.75 -16.19
N SER A 26 2.02 -11.75 -17.07
CA SER A 26 1.68 -13.12 -16.71
C SER A 26 2.61 -13.72 -15.65
N GLN A 27 3.89 -13.36 -15.66
CA GLN A 27 4.88 -13.77 -14.67
C GLN A 27 4.72 -13.02 -13.33
N LEU A 28 4.36 -11.75 -13.38
CA LEU A 28 4.21 -10.88 -12.21
C LEU A 28 2.82 -10.99 -11.55
N ALA A 29 1.79 -11.31 -12.34
CA ALA A 29 0.39 -11.30 -11.92
C ALA A 29 0.10 -12.15 -10.66
N PRO A 30 0.64 -13.36 -10.47
CA PRO A 30 0.39 -14.12 -9.25
C PRO A 30 0.84 -13.39 -7.98
N ALA A 31 2.04 -12.81 -7.98
CA ALA A 31 2.55 -12.04 -6.83
C ALA A 31 1.79 -10.73 -6.63
N TYR A 32 1.46 -10.04 -7.72
CA TYR A 32 0.67 -8.82 -7.71
C TYR A 32 -0.72 -9.05 -7.10
N TYR A 33 -1.48 -10.03 -7.60
CA TYR A 33 -2.81 -10.31 -7.08
C TYR A 33 -2.78 -10.83 -5.65
N THR A 34 -1.78 -11.63 -5.27
CA THR A 34 -1.58 -12.09 -3.89
C THR A 34 -1.39 -10.90 -2.96
N LEU A 35 -0.48 -9.98 -3.28
CA LEU A 35 -0.24 -8.77 -2.49
C LEU A 35 -1.53 -7.96 -2.28
N VAL A 36 -2.23 -7.63 -3.36
CA VAL A 36 -3.43 -6.77 -3.28
C VAL A 36 -4.55 -7.47 -2.51
N THR A 37 -4.78 -8.76 -2.78
CA THR A 37 -5.84 -9.52 -2.11
C THR A 37 -5.56 -9.72 -0.62
N HIS A 38 -4.35 -10.11 -0.24
CA HIS A 38 -3.96 -10.25 1.17
C HIS A 38 -4.08 -8.93 1.90
N TRP A 39 -3.68 -7.83 1.26
CA TRP A 39 -3.79 -6.49 1.82
C TRP A 39 -5.26 -6.11 2.09
N LEU A 40 -6.16 -6.31 1.12
CA LEU A 40 -7.60 -6.02 1.27
C LEU A 40 -8.26 -6.91 2.33
N ILE A 41 -7.95 -8.21 2.34
CA ILE A 41 -8.47 -9.14 3.36
C ILE A 41 -8.01 -8.72 4.77
N ASN A 42 -6.74 -8.38 4.94
CA ASN A 42 -6.22 -7.94 6.23
C ASN A 42 -6.85 -6.62 6.67
N ALA A 43 -7.03 -5.67 5.76
CA ALA A 43 -7.74 -4.42 6.02
C ALA A 43 -9.15 -4.67 6.55
N TYR A 44 -9.91 -5.54 5.87
CA TYR A 44 -11.26 -5.91 6.29
C TYR A 44 -11.28 -6.62 7.65
N LYS A 45 -10.40 -7.63 7.85
CA LYS A 45 -10.36 -8.40 9.10
C LYS A 45 -10.11 -7.53 10.34
N VAL A 46 -9.20 -6.56 10.22
CA VAL A 46 -8.82 -5.69 11.34
C VAL A 46 -9.82 -4.57 11.57
N HIS A 47 -10.24 -3.90 10.51
CA HIS A 47 -11.03 -2.67 10.63
C HIS A 47 -12.53 -2.88 10.42
N LYS A 48 -12.96 -4.09 9.99
CA LYS A 48 -14.37 -4.39 9.64
C LYS A 48 -14.92 -3.41 8.60
N GLY A 49 -14.09 -3.14 7.58
CA GLY A 49 -14.41 -2.24 6.47
C GLY A 49 -13.15 -1.74 5.80
N ILE A 50 -13.01 -1.96 4.50
CA ILE A 50 -11.81 -1.60 3.72
C ILE A 50 -11.68 -0.08 3.64
N ASP A 51 -12.76 0.64 3.41
CA ASP A 51 -12.76 2.11 3.37
C ASP A 51 -12.23 2.76 4.66
N LYS A 52 -12.52 2.18 5.85
CA LYS A 52 -11.96 2.69 7.11
C LYS A 52 -10.45 2.62 7.11
N PHE A 53 -9.91 1.52 6.63
CA PHE A 53 -8.46 1.36 6.54
C PHE A 53 -7.86 2.28 5.48
N ILE A 54 -8.52 2.45 4.31
CA ILE A 54 -8.08 3.41 3.29
C ILE A 54 -8.01 4.83 3.85
N ILE A 55 -9.01 5.26 4.61
CA ILE A 55 -9.01 6.57 5.28
C ILE A 55 -7.85 6.66 6.28
N LEU A 56 -7.63 5.61 7.07
CA LEU A 56 -6.54 5.58 8.05
C LEU A 56 -5.17 5.72 7.38
N ILE A 57 -4.90 4.93 6.33
CA ILE A 57 -3.62 5.03 5.61
C ILE A 57 -3.48 6.34 4.83
N TYR A 58 -4.58 6.96 4.38
CA TYR A 58 -4.55 8.29 3.80
C TYR A 58 -4.04 9.33 4.81
N LEU A 59 -4.49 9.23 6.06
CA LEU A 59 -4.03 10.12 7.14
C LEU A 59 -2.56 9.88 7.47
N ILE A 60 -2.13 8.61 7.59
CA ILE A 60 -0.73 8.23 7.83
C ILE A 60 0.16 8.71 6.68
N ASN A 61 -0.34 8.65 5.45
CA ASN A 61 0.43 9.06 4.26
C ASN A 61 0.79 10.56 4.27
N LYS A 62 0.09 11.39 5.07
CA LYS A 62 0.49 12.80 5.25
C LYS A 62 1.90 12.94 5.81
N ASP A 63 2.31 12.04 6.72
CA ASP A 63 3.67 12.01 7.24
C ASP A 63 4.68 11.56 6.19
N PHE A 64 4.34 10.53 5.40
CA PHE A 64 5.22 10.11 4.31
C PHE A 64 5.38 11.22 3.26
N ILE A 65 4.33 11.97 2.96
CA ILE A 65 4.40 13.16 2.10
C ILE A 65 5.31 14.22 2.74
N PHE A 66 5.20 14.45 4.04
CA PHE A 66 6.07 15.38 4.77
C PHE A 66 7.54 14.96 4.68
N TYR A 67 7.86 13.68 4.97
CA TYR A 67 9.24 13.18 4.84
C TYR A 67 9.77 13.36 3.42
N ARG A 68 8.97 12.99 2.41
CA ARG A 68 9.36 13.14 1.01
C ARG A 68 9.62 14.59 0.62
N LYS A 69 8.75 15.52 1.01
CA LYS A 69 8.91 16.96 0.71
C LYS A 69 10.16 17.56 1.34
N ASN A 70 10.59 17.01 2.47
CA ASN A 70 11.79 17.42 3.17
C ASN A 70 13.04 16.59 2.80
N GLY A 71 12.95 15.76 1.78
CA GLY A 71 14.07 14.93 1.33
C GLY A 71 14.51 13.85 2.34
N LEU A 72 13.61 13.38 3.23
CA LEU A 72 13.93 12.48 4.33
C LEU A 72 13.41 11.06 4.06
N ILE A 73 14.22 10.07 4.46
CA ILE A 73 13.82 8.67 4.56
C ILE A 73 13.89 8.26 6.03
N VAL A 74 12.79 7.70 6.53
CA VAL A 74 12.67 7.13 7.87
C VAL A 74 12.56 5.62 7.74
N ASP A 75 13.44 4.88 8.44
CA ASP A 75 13.41 3.43 8.45
C ASP A 75 12.23 2.88 9.27
N TYR A 76 11.98 1.58 9.13
CA TYR A 76 10.87 0.87 9.76
C TYR A 76 10.86 1.02 11.28
N ASP A 77 11.98 0.76 11.93
CA ASP A 77 12.07 0.75 13.40
C ASP A 77 11.87 2.17 13.97
N THR A 78 12.49 3.17 13.34
CA THR A 78 12.31 4.57 13.71
C THR A 78 10.86 5.01 13.51
N PHE A 79 10.22 4.62 12.40
CA PHE A 79 8.81 4.94 12.17
C PHE A 79 7.89 4.34 13.21
N TYR A 80 8.14 3.10 13.68
CA TYR A 80 7.31 2.42 14.66
C TYR A 80 7.72 2.62 16.13
N LYS A 81 8.77 3.41 16.40
CA LYS A 81 9.27 3.66 17.75
C LYS A 81 8.26 4.34 18.66
N ASP A 82 7.54 5.34 18.14
CA ASP A 82 6.57 6.08 18.92
C ASP A 82 5.20 5.37 18.96
N LYS A 83 4.48 5.48 20.06
CA LYS A 83 3.16 4.86 20.25
C LYS A 83 2.07 5.52 19.42
N SER A 84 2.22 6.77 19.06
CA SER A 84 1.24 7.55 18.31
C SER A 84 1.91 8.44 17.27
N LEU A 85 1.18 8.73 16.21
CA LEU A 85 1.57 9.61 15.13
C LEU A 85 0.76 10.89 15.22
N GLU A 86 1.40 12.04 15.38
CA GLU A 86 0.71 13.34 15.31
C GLU A 86 0.47 13.67 13.84
N ILE A 87 -0.79 13.89 13.47
CA ILE A 87 -1.14 14.31 12.12
C ILE A 87 -1.63 15.76 12.13
N PRO A 88 -1.41 16.51 11.04
CA PRO A 88 -1.89 17.88 10.94
C PRO A 88 -3.42 17.91 11.02
N LYS A 89 -4.10 18.62 10.24
CA LYS A 89 -5.56 18.73 10.23
C LYS A 89 -6.23 17.60 9.42
N ILE A 90 -7.32 17.02 9.94
CA ILE A 90 -8.23 16.19 9.14
C ILE A 90 -9.18 17.10 8.36
N ASN A 91 -9.11 17.06 7.05
CA ASN A 91 -10.08 17.71 6.16
C ASN A 91 -10.95 16.63 5.49
N ILE A 92 -12.20 16.51 5.94
CA ILE A 92 -13.15 15.52 5.44
C ILE A 92 -13.44 15.71 3.95
N SER A 93 -13.49 16.95 3.47
CA SER A 93 -13.76 17.24 2.06
C SER A 93 -12.62 16.79 1.15
N ASP A 94 -11.37 16.99 1.57
CA ASP A 94 -10.21 16.52 0.80
C ASP A 94 -10.15 14.99 0.77
N ILE A 95 -10.38 14.33 1.91
CA ILE A 95 -10.42 12.87 1.98
C ILE A 95 -11.51 12.32 1.06
N ALA A 96 -12.70 12.89 1.10
CA ALA A 96 -13.84 12.47 0.28
C ALA A 96 -13.53 12.59 -1.22
N LYS A 97 -12.93 13.71 -1.62
CA LYS A 97 -12.52 13.97 -3.00
C LYS A 97 -11.41 13.02 -3.46
N ASP A 98 -10.34 12.91 -2.66
CA ASP A 98 -9.13 12.17 -3.04
C ASP A 98 -9.34 10.64 -3.06
N LEU A 99 -10.26 10.13 -2.22
CA LEU A 99 -10.55 8.70 -2.11
C LEU A 99 -11.85 8.27 -2.82
N LEU A 100 -12.55 9.20 -3.47
CA LEU A 100 -13.85 8.95 -4.11
C LEU A 100 -14.84 8.26 -3.13
N ILE A 101 -14.92 8.77 -1.90
CA ILE A 101 -15.83 8.29 -0.86
C ILE A 101 -16.83 9.43 -0.52
N PRO A 102 -18.15 9.17 -0.45
CA PRO A 102 -19.12 10.19 -0.05
C PRO A 102 -18.74 10.84 1.28
N LYS A 103 -18.86 12.17 1.35
CA LYS A 103 -18.42 12.98 2.51
C LYS A 103 -19.00 12.51 3.85
N GLU A 104 -20.26 12.12 3.86
CA GLU A 104 -20.92 11.62 5.07
C GLU A 104 -20.37 10.25 5.50
N ASN A 105 -20.01 9.39 4.52
CA ASN A 105 -19.34 8.13 4.83
C ASN A 105 -17.95 8.36 5.42
N VAL A 106 -17.18 9.33 4.90
CA VAL A 106 -15.88 9.69 5.49
C VAL A 106 -16.06 10.17 6.93
N ARG A 107 -17.05 11.07 7.18
CA ARG A 107 -17.33 11.58 8.53
C ARG A 107 -17.65 10.44 9.49
N ARG A 108 -18.59 9.58 9.14
CA ARG A 108 -18.99 8.41 9.94
C ARG A 108 -17.81 7.49 10.23
N LYS A 109 -16.99 7.16 9.22
CA LYS A 109 -15.86 6.25 9.40
C LYS A 109 -14.75 6.85 10.27
N ILE A 110 -14.54 8.16 10.21
CA ILE A 110 -13.62 8.85 11.14
C ILE A 110 -14.17 8.80 12.56
N SER A 111 -15.47 9.05 12.77
CA SER A 111 -16.09 8.91 14.11
C SER A 111 -15.93 7.48 14.65
N GLU A 112 -16.15 6.45 13.83
CA GLU A 112 -15.94 5.05 14.24
C GLU A 112 -14.46 4.77 14.62
N LEU A 113 -13.50 5.41 13.97
CA LEU A 113 -12.07 5.30 14.33
C LEU A 113 -11.74 6.06 15.62
N GLU A 114 -12.41 7.18 15.88
CA GLU A 114 -12.31 7.92 17.15
C GLU A 114 -12.91 7.13 18.31
N GLU A 115 -14.10 6.56 18.14
CA GLU A 115 -14.77 5.70 19.15
C GLU A 115 -13.92 4.49 19.54
N LYS A 116 -13.20 3.91 18.59
CA LYS A 116 -12.24 2.81 18.81
C LYS A 116 -10.91 3.25 19.41
N GLY A 117 -10.72 4.55 19.64
CA GLY A 117 -9.48 5.11 20.15
C GLY A 117 -8.27 5.02 19.20
N ILE A 118 -8.51 4.69 17.92
CA ILE A 118 -7.47 4.66 16.88
C ILE A 118 -7.07 6.09 16.50
N ILE A 119 -8.05 6.99 16.38
CA ILE A 119 -7.84 8.44 16.27
C ILE A 119 -8.16 9.08 17.61
N LYS A 120 -7.28 9.93 18.11
CA LYS A 120 -7.46 10.67 19.36
C LYS A 120 -7.25 12.15 19.14
N ARG A 121 -8.11 12.98 19.72
CA ARG A 121 -7.96 14.44 19.76
C ARG A 121 -7.47 14.86 21.14
N ARG A 122 -6.38 15.63 21.16
CA ARG A 122 -5.82 16.25 22.40
C ARG A 122 -5.70 17.75 22.16
N GLY A 123 -6.70 18.53 22.60
CA GLY A 123 -6.83 19.93 22.25
C GLY A 123 -6.98 20.12 20.73
N LYS A 124 -6.09 20.90 20.12
CA LYS A 124 -6.07 21.14 18.67
C LYS A 124 -5.31 20.08 17.87
N LYS A 125 -4.63 19.15 18.55
CA LYS A 125 -3.79 18.13 17.94
C LYS A 125 -4.56 16.81 17.72
N ILE A 126 -4.23 16.12 16.66
CA ILE A 126 -4.84 14.84 16.29
C ILE A 126 -3.73 13.79 16.24
N PHE A 127 -4.00 12.65 16.85
CA PHE A 127 -3.06 11.55 16.95
C PHE A 127 -3.69 10.28 16.37
N ILE A 128 -2.89 9.50 15.65
CA ILE A 128 -3.23 8.13 15.26
C ILE A 128 -2.45 7.20 16.17
N GLU A 129 -3.15 6.38 16.93
CA GLU A 129 -2.53 5.34 17.75
C GLU A 129 -1.99 4.22 16.86
N ARG A 130 -0.70 3.93 16.94
CA ARG A 130 -0.06 2.93 16.08
C ARG A 130 -0.58 1.52 16.32
N SER A 131 -1.06 1.19 17.52
CA SER A 131 -1.74 -0.07 17.81
C SER A 131 -2.91 -0.34 16.86
N GLY A 132 -3.57 0.69 16.35
CA GLY A 132 -4.68 0.57 15.41
C GLY A 132 -4.28 0.05 14.02
N PHE A 133 -3.01 0.20 13.61
CA PHE A 133 -2.54 -0.26 12.30
C PHE A 133 -1.39 -1.29 12.35
N ILE A 134 -0.67 -1.41 13.46
CA ILE A 134 0.28 -2.52 13.67
C ILE A 134 -0.42 -3.88 13.60
N GLN A 135 -1.65 -3.98 14.09
CA GLN A 135 -2.46 -5.19 14.05
C GLN A 135 -2.82 -5.64 12.62
N SER A 136 -2.72 -4.76 11.62
CA SER A 136 -2.98 -5.08 10.22
C SER A 136 -1.89 -5.93 9.55
N LYS A 137 -1.04 -6.62 10.34
CA LYS A 137 -0.01 -7.55 9.83
C LYS A 137 0.88 -6.93 8.76
N THR A 138 1.47 -5.78 9.08
CA THR A 138 2.43 -5.09 8.20
C THR A 138 3.51 -6.04 7.67
N ASN A 139 3.88 -7.07 8.44
CA ASN A 139 4.85 -8.08 8.02
C ASN A 139 4.36 -8.94 6.84
N VAL A 140 3.06 -9.26 6.75
CA VAL A 140 2.49 -9.99 5.61
C VAL A 140 2.57 -9.13 4.36
N THR A 141 2.13 -7.88 4.45
CA THR A 141 2.21 -6.93 3.33
C THR A 141 3.65 -6.68 2.90
N LEU A 142 4.57 -6.54 3.85
CA LEU A 142 5.99 -6.35 3.57
C LEU A 142 6.56 -7.58 2.82
N ASN A 143 6.23 -8.79 3.27
CA ASN A 143 6.67 -10.01 2.62
C ASN A 143 6.12 -10.12 1.19
N ASP A 144 4.82 -9.94 1.00
CA ASP A 144 4.18 -10.04 -0.33
C ASP A 144 4.72 -8.95 -1.28
N PHE A 145 4.95 -7.75 -0.77
CA PHE A 145 5.56 -6.66 -1.54
C PHE A 145 7.00 -6.99 -1.92
N SER A 146 7.78 -7.57 -0.99
CA SER A 146 9.15 -8.01 -1.26
C SER A 146 9.20 -9.12 -2.31
N ILE A 147 8.26 -10.07 -2.28
CA ILE A 147 8.14 -11.12 -3.30
C ILE A 147 7.85 -10.51 -4.69
N LEU A 148 6.92 -9.56 -4.77
CA LEU A 148 6.59 -8.91 -6.05
C LEU A 148 7.79 -8.16 -6.61
N VAL A 149 8.51 -7.39 -5.77
CA VAL A 149 9.69 -6.61 -6.21
C VAL A 149 10.85 -7.54 -6.57
N SER A 150 11.06 -8.64 -5.83
CA SER A 150 12.06 -9.66 -6.16
C SER A 150 11.79 -10.27 -7.55
N LYS A 151 10.55 -10.71 -7.82
CA LYS A 151 10.16 -11.22 -9.15
C LYS A 151 10.33 -10.19 -10.25
N PHE A 152 10.03 -8.94 -9.99
CA PHE A 152 10.27 -7.87 -10.94
C PHE A 152 11.78 -7.66 -11.20
N SER A 153 12.61 -7.77 -10.17
CA SER A 153 14.06 -7.72 -10.34
C SER A 153 14.63 -8.85 -11.20
N GLU A 154 14.03 -10.05 -11.13
CA GLU A 154 14.35 -11.17 -12.03
C GLU A 154 14.02 -10.80 -13.49
N VAL A 155 12.83 -10.26 -13.74
CA VAL A 155 12.43 -9.79 -15.07
C VAL A 155 13.40 -8.74 -15.61
N LEU A 156 13.83 -7.77 -14.79
CA LEU A 156 14.79 -6.74 -15.19
C LEU A 156 16.15 -7.34 -15.56
N LYS A 157 16.62 -8.33 -14.81
CA LYS A 157 17.86 -9.08 -15.11
C LYS A 157 17.74 -9.84 -16.43
N ASP A 158 16.64 -10.56 -16.65
CA ASP A 158 16.40 -11.33 -17.87
C ASP A 158 16.36 -10.42 -19.13
N LYS A 159 15.85 -9.20 -18.94
CA LYS A 159 15.85 -8.15 -20.00
C LYS A 159 17.19 -7.39 -20.09
N LYS A 160 18.22 -7.79 -19.33
CA LYS A 160 19.54 -7.13 -19.30
C LYS A 160 19.49 -5.63 -18.97
N ILE A 161 18.55 -5.23 -18.12
CA ILE A 161 18.41 -3.85 -17.62
C ILE A 161 19.22 -3.69 -16.35
N THR A 162 19.30 -4.75 -15.54
CA THR A 162 20.16 -4.84 -14.37
C THR A 162 21.08 -6.06 -14.49
N ASP A 163 22.27 -5.96 -13.88
CA ASP A 163 23.25 -7.06 -13.92
C ASP A 163 22.87 -8.22 -13.00
N LYS A 164 22.09 -7.95 -11.96
CA LYS A 164 21.66 -8.95 -10.98
C LYS A 164 20.19 -8.81 -10.61
N SER A 165 19.60 -9.89 -10.14
CA SER A 165 18.34 -9.89 -9.42
C SER A 165 18.59 -9.88 -7.91
N PHE A 166 17.57 -9.54 -7.15
CA PHE A 166 17.60 -9.49 -5.70
C PHE A 166 16.59 -10.47 -5.14
N ASP A 167 16.98 -11.23 -4.11
CA ASP A 167 16.06 -12.13 -3.45
C ASP A 167 15.07 -11.38 -2.52
N THR A 168 14.09 -12.12 -2.03
CA THR A 168 13.03 -11.55 -1.17
C THR A 168 13.57 -10.99 0.15
N GLU A 169 14.63 -11.57 0.70
CA GLU A 169 15.22 -11.14 1.97
C GLU A 169 15.99 -9.82 1.78
N GLU A 170 16.84 -9.74 0.72
CA GLU A 170 17.55 -8.52 0.34
C GLU A 170 16.56 -7.36 0.10
N ILE A 171 15.47 -7.61 -0.65
CA ILE A 171 14.41 -6.62 -0.91
C ILE A 171 13.71 -6.22 0.39
N SER A 172 13.33 -7.17 1.25
CA SER A 172 12.67 -6.90 2.53
C SER A 172 13.54 -6.01 3.43
N LYS A 173 14.82 -6.30 3.50
CA LYS A 173 15.80 -5.49 4.24
C LYS A 173 15.87 -4.07 3.66
N SER A 174 16.02 -3.94 2.35
CA SER A 174 16.06 -2.65 1.68
C SER A 174 14.78 -1.83 1.89
N ILE A 175 13.60 -2.46 1.82
CA ILE A 175 12.33 -1.81 2.10
C ILE A 175 12.27 -1.31 3.55
N LYS A 176 12.71 -2.11 4.53
CA LYS A 176 12.74 -1.69 5.94
C LYS A 176 13.68 -0.50 6.16
N GLU A 177 14.86 -0.52 5.56
CA GLU A 177 15.84 0.58 5.67
C GLU A 177 15.33 1.87 4.99
N ASN A 178 14.50 1.77 3.97
CA ASN A 178 13.95 2.88 3.20
C ASN A 178 12.42 2.98 3.36
N PHE A 179 11.92 2.65 4.54
CA PHE A 179 10.52 2.37 4.80
C PHE A 179 9.58 3.50 4.37
N SER A 180 9.79 4.73 4.82
CA SER A 180 8.88 5.84 4.51
C SER A 180 8.81 6.14 3.01
N PHE A 181 9.91 5.95 2.27
CA PHE A 181 9.96 6.14 0.82
C PHE A 181 9.18 5.04 0.09
N CYS A 182 9.45 3.77 0.42
CA CYS A 182 8.79 2.62 -0.20
C CYS A 182 7.29 2.59 0.13
N TRP A 183 6.93 2.87 1.39
CA TRP A 183 5.54 2.86 1.85
C TRP A 183 4.72 4.03 1.29
N TYR A 184 5.34 5.19 1.07
CA TYR A 184 4.70 6.27 0.32
C TYR A 184 4.28 5.81 -1.09
N GLN A 185 5.19 5.14 -1.81
CA GLN A 185 4.89 4.66 -3.17
C GLN A 185 3.83 3.54 -3.16
N PHE A 186 3.93 2.63 -2.19
CA PHE A 186 2.93 1.57 -2.00
C PHE A 186 1.54 2.14 -1.70
N TYR A 187 1.41 3.12 -0.81
CA TYR A 187 0.12 3.75 -0.55
C TYR A 187 -0.41 4.55 -1.75
N LYS A 188 0.46 5.25 -2.47
CA LYS A 188 0.08 5.91 -3.72
C LYS A 188 -0.49 4.90 -4.73
N PHE A 189 0.17 3.75 -4.89
CA PHE A 189 -0.34 2.65 -5.71
C PHE A 189 -1.73 2.18 -5.24
N ILE A 190 -1.91 1.94 -3.94
CA ILE A 190 -3.21 1.50 -3.39
C ILE A 190 -4.32 2.53 -3.66
N PHE A 191 -4.06 3.83 -3.51
CA PHE A 191 -5.06 4.85 -3.80
C PHE A 191 -5.43 4.91 -5.28
N ILE A 192 -4.44 4.81 -6.18
CA ILE A 192 -4.68 4.76 -7.62
C ILE A 192 -5.49 3.50 -7.98
N PHE A 193 -5.08 2.34 -7.47
CA PHE A 193 -5.76 1.06 -7.69
C PHE A 193 -7.23 1.12 -7.25
N THR A 194 -7.49 1.51 -6.00
CA THR A 194 -8.86 1.56 -5.46
C THR A 194 -9.73 2.59 -6.18
N ASN A 195 -9.18 3.76 -6.51
CA ASN A 195 -9.92 4.79 -7.24
C ASN A 195 -10.23 4.38 -8.69
N SER A 196 -9.29 3.73 -9.38
CA SER A 196 -9.49 3.22 -10.73
C SER A 196 -10.60 2.16 -10.78
N TRP A 197 -10.63 1.27 -9.79
CA TRP A 197 -11.70 0.28 -9.66
C TRP A 197 -13.06 0.93 -9.42
N LYS A 198 -13.15 1.89 -8.49
CA LYS A 198 -14.40 2.63 -8.22
C LYS A 198 -14.93 3.34 -9.47
N ALA A 199 -14.04 3.95 -10.24
CA ALA A 199 -14.41 4.64 -11.47
C ALA A 199 -14.84 3.68 -12.58
N GLY A 200 -14.14 2.55 -12.75
CA GLY A 200 -14.38 1.59 -13.84
C GLY A 200 -15.57 0.66 -13.64
N THR A 201 -15.93 0.33 -12.39
CA THR A 201 -16.96 -0.68 -12.10
C THR A 201 -18.30 -0.09 -11.69
N LYS A 202 -18.42 1.22 -11.58
CA LYS A 202 -19.60 1.93 -11.02
C LYS A 202 -19.97 1.50 -9.59
N THR A 203 -19.19 0.61 -8.99
CA THR A 203 -19.34 0.23 -7.58
C THR A 203 -18.39 1.03 -6.72
N GLN A 204 -18.87 1.57 -5.62
CA GLN A 204 -18.05 2.24 -4.62
C GLN A 204 -17.63 1.29 -3.49
N ASP A 205 -18.05 0.02 -3.60
CA ASP A 205 -17.84 -0.99 -2.59
C ASP A 205 -16.53 -1.76 -2.83
N LEU A 206 -15.54 -1.51 -2.00
CA LEU A 206 -14.22 -2.17 -2.07
C LEU A 206 -14.29 -3.64 -1.62
N GLU A 207 -15.27 -4.00 -0.81
CA GLU A 207 -15.52 -5.38 -0.40
C GLU A 207 -15.89 -6.26 -1.59
N THR A 208 -16.70 -5.75 -2.51
CA THR A 208 -17.03 -6.44 -3.78
C THR A 208 -15.79 -6.67 -4.64
N ILE A 209 -14.87 -5.70 -4.71
CA ILE A 209 -13.60 -5.84 -5.41
C ILE A 209 -12.76 -6.95 -4.77
N CYS A 210 -12.69 -6.99 -3.45
CA CYS A 210 -11.96 -8.01 -2.71
C CYS A 210 -12.48 -9.43 -3.04
N VAL A 211 -13.80 -9.62 -3.06
CA VAL A 211 -14.42 -10.90 -3.47
C VAL A 211 -14.05 -11.27 -4.90
N GLY A 212 -14.14 -10.32 -5.84
CA GLY A 212 -13.75 -10.54 -7.24
C GLY A 212 -12.29 -10.97 -7.39
N LEU A 213 -11.37 -10.37 -6.65
CA LEU A 213 -9.96 -10.75 -6.66
C LEU A 213 -9.72 -12.15 -6.07
N ILE A 214 -10.42 -12.52 -5.00
CA ILE A 214 -10.35 -13.87 -4.43
C ILE A 214 -10.79 -14.91 -5.47
N VAL A 215 -11.90 -14.67 -6.17
CA VAL A 215 -12.39 -15.57 -7.24
C VAL A 215 -11.36 -15.65 -8.36
N LEU A 216 -10.78 -14.53 -8.78
CA LEU A 216 -9.77 -14.49 -9.84
C LEU A 216 -8.54 -15.32 -9.48
N ILE A 217 -7.98 -15.14 -8.28
CA ILE A 217 -6.80 -15.88 -7.82
C ILE A 217 -7.08 -17.39 -7.80
N ASN A 218 -8.21 -17.80 -7.20
CA ASN A 218 -8.58 -19.21 -7.14
C ASN A 218 -8.76 -19.81 -8.54
N THR A 219 -9.32 -19.04 -9.48
CA THR A 219 -9.50 -19.50 -10.86
C THR A 219 -8.16 -19.69 -11.59
N VAL A 220 -7.24 -18.74 -11.40
CA VAL A 220 -5.90 -18.82 -12.01
C VAL A 220 -5.08 -19.97 -11.42
N GLN A 221 -5.11 -20.15 -10.11
CA GLN A 221 -4.43 -21.26 -9.44
C GLN A 221 -4.97 -22.63 -9.89
N ASN A 222 -6.30 -22.77 -10.02
CA ASN A 222 -6.93 -24.01 -10.47
C ASN A 222 -6.64 -24.34 -11.94
N ARG A 223 -6.47 -23.34 -12.82
CA ARG A 223 -6.06 -23.56 -14.22
C ARG A 223 -4.64 -24.12 -14.33
N ASN A 224 -3.73 -23.66 -13.49
CA ASN A 224 -2.37 -24.20 -13.44
C ASN A 224 -2.30 -25.66 -12.97
N PHE A 225 -3.29 -26.13 -12.19
CA PHE A 225 -3.41 -27.55 -11.82
C PHE A 225 -3.90 -28.43 -12.97
N LYS A 226 -4.80 -27.93 -13.83
CA LYS A 226 -5.34 -28.71 -14.96
C LYS A 226 -4.38 -28.85 -16.15
N ASN A 227 -3.38 -27.98 -16.26
CA ASN A 227 -2.38 -28.06 -17.33
C ASN A 227 -1.14 -28.91 -16.94
N LYS A 228 -1.15 -29.56 -15.78
CA LYS A 228 -0.09 -30.48 -15.33
C LYS A 228 -0.51 -31.96 -15.35
N ASN A 229 -1.69 -32.27 -15.83
CA ASN A 229 -2.22 -33.62 -16.15
C ASN A 229 -2.51 -33.69 -17.66
#